data_4db1ad3f863724494427de319f36fac7
#
_entry.id   4db1ad3f863724494427de319f36fac7
#
_cell.length_a   1.000
_cell.length_b   1.000
_cell.length_c   1.000
_cell.angle_alpha   90.00
_cell.angle_beta   90.00
_cell.angle_gamma   90.00
#
_symmetry.space_group_name_H-M   'P 1'
#
loop_
_entity.id
_entity.type
_entity.pdbx_description
1 polymer ?
#
loop_
_entity_poly.entity_id
_entity_poly.type
_entity_poly.pdbx_seq_one_letter_code
_entity_poly.pdbx_strand_id
1 'polypeptide(L)'
;MKENTIQYLLQFLDRIPSDEESLVLAKIADTKSLSQIASKLRDEGHRNLISYSRKIFIPLTKLCRDFCYYCTFAEAPKKHGRSFMTPEEVMELVKQGEAAGCKEALFTLGDKPELRYREAREELASLGHKTTLSYLNEIAKSIVSETQLLPHINAGVMTAEDLRKLRKVSVSQGLMLESSSKRLCEKGGPHYGSPDKIPEKRLETIMLAGIEKIPFTSGILIGIGETRLERIEALLALRNLHKKYGHLQEIIIQNFRAKADTRMFNALEPSLEDLIWTISAARIIFGPKMNLQAPPNLSVGNLEPLINAGINDWGGISPLTPDHVNPEAPWPELQELTKATAECAGRFDVKKLLTERLAIYPDYAVNG
;
A
#
# COMPACT_ATOMS: atom_id res chain seq x y z
N MET A 1 -11.52 32.30 11.91
CA MET A 1 -11.69 30.94 11.34
C MET A 1 -10.56 29.98 11.74
N LYS A 2 -9.27 30.35 11.62
CA LYS A 2 -8.13 29.46 11.97
C LYS A 2 -8.09 29.03 13.46
N GLU A 3 -8.34 29.97 14.38
CA GLU A 3 -8.38 29.63 15.82
C GLU A 3 -9.47 28.62 16.18
N ASN A 4 -10.62 28.71 15.55
CA ASN A 4 -11.71 27.74 15.73
C ASN A 4 -11.35 26.36 15.16
N THR A 5 -10.55 26.30 14.07
CA THR A 5 -10.14 25.02 13.47
C THR A 5 -9.16 24.27 14.37
N ILE A 6 -8.11 24.93 14.86
CA ILE A 6 -7.14 24.26 15.74
C ILE A 6 -7.80 23.82 17.04
N GLN A 7 -8.68 24.65 17.63
CA GLN A 7 -9.42 24.29 18.84
C GLN A 7 -10.33 23.06 18.62
N TYR A 8 -10.98 22.97 17.45
CA TYR A 8 -11.75 21.79 17.09
C TYR A 8 -10.88 20.53 16.95
N LEU A 9 -9.69 20.66 16.37
CA LEU A 9 -8.79 19.53 16.14
C LEU A 9 -8.10 19.04 17.42
N LEU A 10 -7.86 19.91 18.41
CA LEU A 10 -7.18 19.57 19.67
C LEU A 10 -7.89 18.43 20.43
N GLN A 11 -9.21 18.35 20.36
CA GLN A 11 -9.98 17.28 21.02
C GLN A 11 -9.60 15.87 20.55
N PHE A 12 -9.03 15.74 19.34
CA PHE A 12 -8.64 14.46 18.77
C PHE A 12 -7.24 14.00 19.24
N LEU A 13 -6.55 14.78 20.05
CA LEU A 13 -5.37 14.30 20.76
C LEU A 13 -5.74 13.26 21.84
N ASP A 14 -6.91 13.39 22.45
CA ASP A 14 -7.33 12.55 23.56
C ASP A 14 -8.30 11.42 23.13
N ARG A 15 -8.82 11.48 21.91
CA ARG A 15 -9.79 10.50 21.37
C ARG A 15 -9.78 10.42 19.86
N ILE A 16 -10.20 9.30 19.33
CA ILE A 16 -10.45 9.12 17.90
C ILE A 16 -11.80 9.77 17.52
N PRO A 17 -11.90 10.52 16.39
CA PRO A 17 -13.15 11.11 15.93
C PRO A 17 -14.19 10.05 15.56
N SER A 18 -15.49 10.39 15.74
CA SER A 18 -16.58 9.62 15.17
C SER A 18 -16.54 9.62 13.63
N ASP A 19 -17.43 8.82 12.98
CA ASP A 19 -17.53 8.83 11.52
C ASP A 19 -18.00 10.22 11.02
N GLU A 20 -19.00 10.83 11.68
CA GLU A 20 -19.53 12.15 11.35
C GLU A 20 -18.48 13.25 11.55
N GLU A 21 -17.74 13.22 12.65
CA GLU A 21 -16.65 14.16 12.92
C GLU A 21 -15.53 14.02 11.88
N SER A 22 -15.23 12.80 11.45
CA SER A 22 -14.24 12.52 10.42
C SER A 22 -14.66 13.12 9.07
N LEU A 23 -15.94 13.03 8.70
CA LEU A 23 -16.46 13.64 7.46
C LEU A 23 -16.31 15.18 7.47
N VAL A 24 -16.37 15.82 8.64
CA VAL A 24 -16.13 17.27 8.74
C VAL A 24 -14.71 17.65 8.33
N LEU A 25 -13.72 16.75 8.53
CA LEU A 25 -12.33 17.02 8.13
C LEU A 25 -12.23 17.38 6.63
N ALA A 26 -13.09 16.81 5.77
CA ALA A 26 -13.11 17.11 4.33
C ALA A 26 -13.30 18.61 4.02
N LYS A 27 -13.91 19.37 4.93
CA LYS A 27 -14.17 20.82 4.80
C LYS A 27 -13.03 21.67 5.37
N ILE A 28 -12.06 21.09 6.05
CA ILE A 28 -10.94 21.81 6.66
C ILE A 28 -9.88 22.08 5.59
N ALA A 29 -9.70 23.36 5.24
CA ALA A 29 -8.67 23.80 4.31
C ALA A 29 -7.32 24.06 4.98
N ASP A 30 -7.27 24.19 6.32
CA ASP A 30 -6.06 24.49 7.08
C ASP A 30 -5.21 23.22 7.29
N THR A 31 -4.44 22.85 6.25
CA THR A 31 -3.54 21.70 6.23
C THR A 31 -2.48 21.80 7.34
N LYS A 32 -2.02 23.01 7.68
CA LYS A 32 -1.02 23.22 8.72
C LYS A 32 -1.53 22.80 10.10
N SER A 33 -2.75 23.20 10.47
CA SER A 33 -3.35 22.78 11.74
C SER A 33 -3.60 21.29 11.81
N LEU A 34 -4.07 20.67 10.69
CA LEU A 34 -4.20 19.20 10.61
C LEU A 34 -2.85 18.50 10.85
N SER A 35 -1.80 18.95 10.16
CA SER A 35 -0.45 18.37 10.25
C SER A 35 0.13 18.49 11.68
N GLN A 36 -0.10 19.61 12.38
CA GLN A 36 0.35 19.79 13.75
C GLN A 36 -0.28 18.76 14.71
N ILE A 37 -1.57 18.48 14.58
CA ILE A 37 -2.26 17.46 15.39
C ILE A 37 -1.79 16.06 15.01
N ALA A 38 -1.71 15.78 13.70
CA ALA A 38 -1.26 14.49 13.19
C ALA A 38 0.17 14.13 13.62
N SER A 39 1.09 15.10 13.59
CA SER A 39 2.46 14.91 14.07
C SER A 39 2.52 14.53 15.56
N LYS A 40 1.71 15.21 16.40
CA LYS A 40 1.62 14.89 17.82
C LYS A 40 1.07 13.49 18.07
N LEU A 41 0.01 13.10 17.36
CA LEU A 41 -0.56 11.76 17.44
C LEU A 41 0.45 10.69 17.02
N ARG A 42 1.18 10.91 15.89
CA ARG A 42 2.24 10.00 15.47
C ARG A 42 3.30 9.85 16.57
N ASP A 43 3.78 10.94 17.16
CA ASP A 43 4.81 10.91 18.21
C ASP A 43 4.33 10.22 19.48
N GLU A 44 3.04 10.30 19.80
CA GLU A 44 2.44 9.57 20.91
C GLU A 44 2.47 8.05 20.65
N GLY A 45 2.09 7.61 19.46
CA GLY A 45 2.01 6.18 19.12
C GLY A 45 3.35 5.53 18.78
N HIS A 46 4.24 6.26 18.11
CA HIS A 46 5.47 5.72 17.53
C HIS A 46 6.75 6.38 18.03
N ARG A 47 6.63 7.36 18.94
CA ARG A 47 7.78 8.11 19.50
C ARG A 47 8.62 8.75 18.38
N ASN A 48 9.93 8.45 18.38
CA ASN A 48 10.87 8.93 17.37
C ASN A 48 11.17 7.92 16.25
N LEU A 49 10.45 6.80 16.18
CA LEU A 49 10.72 5.75 15.19
C LEU A 49 9.96 6.00 13.90
N ILE A 50 10.69 5.89 12.79
CA ILE A 50 10.15 5.81 11.42
C ILE A 50 10.68 4.52 10.83
N SER A 51 9.80 3.64 10.39
CA SER A 51 10.18 2.33 9.89
C SER A 51 10.24 2.24 8.37
N TYR A 52 10.92 1.21 7.87
CA TYR A 52 10.91 0.76 6.49
C TYR A 52 11.12 -0.76 6.44
N SER A 53 10.75 -1.39 5.33
CA SER A 53 11.03 -2.82 5.08
C SER A 53 11.97 -2.96 3.90
N ARG A 54 13.09 -3.68 4.08
CA ARG A 54 14.00 -4.04 2.98
C ARG A 54 13.47 -5.28 2.29
N LYS A 55 13.12 -5.14 1.01
CA LYS A 55 12.43 -6.20 0.27
C LYS A 55 12.88 -6.32 -1.18
N ILE A 56 12.51 -7.43 -1.78
CA ILE A 56 12.46 -7.57 -3.23
C ILE A 56 11.00 -7.55 -3.69
N PHE A 57 10.79 -6.99 -4.88
CA PHE A 57 9.49 -7.00 -5.55
C PHE A 57 9.50 -8.08 -6.64
N ILE A 58 8.57 -9.03 -6.57
CA ILE A 58 8.47 -10.15 -7.50
C ILE A 58 7.25 -9.91 -8.41
N PRO A 59 7.46 -9.46 -9.65
CA PRO A 59 6.39 -9.26 -10.61
C PRO A 59 6.02 -10.58 -11.28
N LEU A 60 5.44 -11.53 -10.52
CA LEU A 60 5.21 -12.91 -10.93
C LEU A 60 4.50 -13.01 -12.30
N THR A 61 3.57 -12.10 -12.58
CA THR A 61 3.01 -11.85 -13.91
C THR A 61 2.65 -10.39 -14.06
N LYS A 62 2.94 -9.83 -15.23
CA LYS A 62 2.51 -8.48 -15.62
C LYS A 62 1.20 -8.48 -16.41
N LEU A 63 0.68 -9.66 -16.79
CA LEU A 63 -0.65 -9.74 -17.37
C LEU A 63 -1.70 -9.45 -16.28
N CYS A 64 -2.68 -8.63 -16.60
CA CYS A 64 -3.75 -8.26 -15.67
C CYS A 64 -5.08 -8.23 -16.39
N ARG A 65 -6.16 -8.69 -15.76
CA ARG A 65 -7.48 -8.56 -16.36
C ARG A 65 -8.09 -7.17 -16.25
N ASP A 66 -7.55 -6.32 -15.32
CA ASP A 66 -7.97 -4.94 -15.15
C ASP A 66 -7.33 -3.98 -16.16
N PHE A 67 -7.97 -2.82 -16.35
CA PHE A 67 -7.55 -1.73 -17.25
C PHE A 67 -7.51 -0.39 -16.51
N CYS A 68 -6.78 -0.31 -15.42
CA CYS A 68 -6.65 0.94 -14.69
C CYS A 68 -5.94 1.99 -15.56
N TYR A 69 -6.56 3.15 -15.75
CA TYR A 69 -6.08 4.19 -16.68
C TYR A 69 -4.72 4.82 -16.31
N TYR A 70 -4.28 4.63 -15.07
CA TYR A 70 -3.02 5.14 -14.53
C TYR A 70 -1.90 4.07 -14.42
N CYS A 71 -2.22 2.81 -14.70
CA CYS A 71 -1.32 1.69 -14.43
C CYS A 71 -0.39 1.41 -15.61
N THR A 72 0.93 1.41 -15.36
CA THR A 72 1.98 0.97 -16.32
C THR A 72 2.49 -0.43 -16.03
N PHE A 73 2.07 -1.04 -14.91
CA PHE A 73 2.47 -2.39 -14.54
C PHE A 73 1.89 -3.45 -15.48
N ALA A 74 0.61 -3.28 -15.89
CA ALA A 74 -0.09 -4.24 -16.72
C ALA A 74 0.40 -4.17 -18.17
N GLU A 75 0.91 -5.28 -18.68
CA GLU A 75 1.32 -5.45 -20.07
C GLU A 75 0.31 -6.32 -20.84
N ALA A 76 0.27 -6.18 -22.16
CA ALA A 76 -0.46 -7.09 -23.03
C ALA A 76 0.35 -8.38 -23.26
N PRO A 77 -0.31 -9.53 -23.59
CA PRO A 77 0.39 -10.74 -23.96
C PRO A 77 1.35 -10.50 -25.13
N LYS A 78 2.59 -10.96 -24.99
CA LYS A 78 3.61 -10.86 -26.05
C LYS A 78 3.45 -12.03 -27.00
N LYS A 79 3.63 -11.78 -28.31
CA LYS A 79 3.45 -12.80 -29.37
C LYS A 79 4.40 -14.00 -29.20
N HIS A 80 5.59 -13.79 -28.62
CA HIS A 80 6.62 -14.79 -28.40
C HIS A 80 7.30 -14.61 -27.03
N GLY A 81 6.53 -14.35 -25.98
CA GLY A 81 7.06 -14.14 -24.64
C GLY A 81 6.29 -14.91 -23.59
N ARG A 82 6.92 -15.15 -22.45
CA ARG A 82 6.27 -15.76 -21.29
C ARG A 82 5.35 -14.75 -20.58
N SER A 83 4.30 -15.29 -20.02
CA SER A 83 3.28 -14.55 -19.26
C SER A 83 3.60 -14.50 -17.76
N PHE A 84 4.39 -15.48 -17.28
CA PHE A 84 4.76 -15.65 -15.89
C PHE A 84 6.29 -15.79 -15.75
N MET A 85 6.84 -15.35 -14.61
CA MET A 85 8.18 -15.76 -14.19
C MET A 85 8.20 -17.26 -13.91
N THR A 86 9.30 -17.95 -14.26
CA THR A 86 9.48 -19.35 -13.91
C THR A 86 9.87 -19.50 -12.44
N PRO A 87 9.72 -20.71 -11.85
CA PRO A 87 10.22 -20.97 -10.50
C PRO A 87 11.71 -20.64 -10.33
N GLU A 88 12.53 -20.98 -11.32
CA GLU A 88 13.97 -20.73 -11.30
C GLU A 88 14.29 -19.23 -11.30
N GLU A 89 13.60 -18.44 -12.14
CA GLU A 89 13.76 -16.98 -12.19
C GLU A 89 13.38 -16.32 -10.88
N VAL A 90 12.28 -16.78 -10.26
CA VAL A 90 11.87 -16.24 -8.96
C VAL A 90 12.89 -16.61 -7.89
N MET A 91 13.34 -17.88 -7.83
CA MET A 91 14.29 -18.31 -6.81
C MET A 91 15.66 -17.68 -6.97
N GLU A 92 16.12 -17.40 -8.20
CA GLU A 92 17.33 -16.63 -8.43
C GLU A 92 17.23 -15.22 -7.88
N LEU A 93 16.14 -14.51 -8.18
CA LEU A 93 15.86 -13.16 -7.65
C LEU A 93 15.80 -13.17 -6.12
N VAL A 94 15.14 -14.16 -5.54
CA VAL A 94 14.97 -14.31 -4.09
C VAL A 94 16.33 -14.53 -3.40
N LYS A 95 17.20 -15.39 -3.94
CA LYS A 95 18.55 -15.62 -3.41
C LYS A 95 19.43 -14.38 -3.50
N GLN A 96 19.33 -13.62 -4.59
CA GLN A 96 20.02 -12.33 -4.71
C GLN A 96 19.50 -11.33 -3.65
N GLY A 97 18.18 -11.29 -3.42
CA GLY A 97 17.56 -10.47 -2.39
C GLY A 97 18.05 -10.85 -0.98
N GLU A 98 18.10 -12.12 -0.67
CA GLU A 98 18.62 -12.61 0.61
C GLU A 98 20.09 -12.20 0.81
N ALA A 99 20.93 -12.39 -0.20
CA ALA A 99 22.34 -11.97 -0.18
C ALA A 99 22.49 -10.45 0.01
N ALA A 100 21.56 -9.65 -0.52
CA ALA A 100 21.51 -8.20 -0.32
C ALA A 100 20.89 -7.76 1.02
N GLY A 101 20.57 -8.72 1.90
CA GLY A 101 20.02 -8.47 3.24
C GLY A 101 18.54 -8.14 3.27
N CYS A 102 17.79 -8.41 2.20
CA CYS A 102 16.33 -8.29 2.21
C CYS A 102 15.71 -9.26 3.23
N LYS A 103 14.56 -8.87 3.80
CA LYS A 103 13.80 -9.66 4.75
C LYS A 103 12.44 -10.08 4.22
N GLU A 104 12.00 -9.45 3.16
CA GLU A 104 10.66 -9.62 2.60
C GLU A 104 10.72 -9.92 1.10
N ALA A 105 9.93 -10.91 0.68
CA ALA A 105 9.61 -11.20 -0.71
C ALA A 105 8.18 -10.73 -1.00
N LEU A 106 8.04 -9.54 -1.61
CA LEU A 106 6.73 -8.98 -1.93
C LEU A 106 6.31 -9.39 -3.33
N PHE A 107 5.24 -10.18 -3.40
CA PHE A 107 4.60 -10.49 -4.67
C PHE A 107 3.72 -9.33 -5.14
N THR A 108 4.11 -8.72 -6.24
CA THR A 108 3.31 -7.73 -6.97
C THR A 108 2.98 -8.33 -8.34
N LEU A 109 1.69 -8.49 -8.65
CA LEU A 109 1.28 -9.17 -9.88
C LEU A 109 -0.06 -8.63 -10.39
N GLY A 110 -0.33 -8.89 -11.68
CA GLY A 110 -1.63 -8.58 -12.27
C GLY A 110 -2.73 -9.49 -11.74
N ASP A 111 -3.93 -8.95 -11.61
CA ASP A 111 -5.09 -9.67 -11.06
C ASP A 111 -5.63 -10.67 -12.09
N LYS A 112 -5.61 -11.95 -11.75
CA LYS A 112 -6.23 -13.11 -12.42
C LYS A 112 -6.25 -13.02 -13.96
N PRO A 113 -5.09 -12.91 -14.63
CA PRO A 113 -5.02 -12.78 -16.09
C PRO A 113 -5.65 -13.96 -16.83
N GLU A 114 -5.68 -15.15 -16.22
CA GLU A 114 -6.32 -16.34 -16.78
C GLU A 114 -7.82 -16.17 -17.06
N LEU A 115 -8.49 -15.26 -16.36
CA LEU A 115 -9.90 -14.95 -16.61
C LEU A 115 -10.11 -14.11 -17.89
N ARG A 116 -9.03 -13.58 -18.46
CA ARG A 116 -9.07 -12.72 -19.64
C ARG A 116 -8.26 -13.29 -20.81
N TYR A 117 -7.02 -13.73 -20.55
CA TYR A 117 -6.06 -14.07 -21.58
C TYR A 117 -5.94 -15.59 -21.73
N ARG A 118 -5.97 -16.05 -22.99
CA ARG A 118 -5.73 -17.45 -23.36
C ARG A 118 -4.29 -17.84 -23.04
N GLU A 119 -3.35 -16.97 -23.37
CA GLU A 119 -1.91 -17.15 -23.12
C GLU A 119 -1.60 -17.43 -21.65
N ALA A 120 -2.25 -16.71 -20.74
CA ALA A 120 -2.11 -16.96 -19.32
C ALA A 120 -2.62 -18.36 -18.90
N ARG A 121 -3.75 -18.80 -19.48
CA ARG A 121 -4.29 -20.16 -19.21
C ARG A 121 -3.38 -21.26 -19.72
N GLU A 122 -2.87 -21.10 -20.95
CA GLU A 122 -1.98 -22.08 -21.59
C GLU A 122 -0.66 -22.22 -20.84
N GLU A 123 -0.06 -21.09 -20.42
CA GLU A 123 1.18 -21.11 -19.68
C GLU A 123 0.99 -21.66 -18.25
N LEU A 124 -0.08 -21.27 -17.54
CA LEU A 124 -0.41 -21.86 -16.23
C LEU A 124 -0.59 -23.38 -16.35
N ALA A 125 -1.27 -23.86 -17.40
CA ALA A 125 -1.43 -25.30 -17.63
C ALA A 125 -0.08 -26.01 -17.87
N SER A 126 0.85 -25.39 -18.58
CA SER A 126 2.20 -25.93 -18.78
C SER A 126 3.03 -25.97 -17.48
N LEU A 127 2.75 -25.04 -16.53
CA LEU A 127 3.32 -25.01 -15.20
C LEU A 127 2.57 -25.94 -14.20
N GLY A 128 1.54 -26.69 -14.66
CA GLY A 128 0.77 -27.58 -13.79
C GLY A 128 -0.36 -26.91 -13.00
N HIS A 129 -0.70 -25.67 -13.32
CA HIS A 129 -1.68 -24.87 -12.58
C HIS A 129 -2.90 -24.49 -13.40
N LYS A 130 -4.02 -24.21 -12.71
CA LYS A 130 -5.26 -23.69 -13.32
C LYS A 130 -5.46 -22.22 -13.10
N THR A 131 -4.86 -21.67 -12.03
CA THR A 131 -5.05 -20.27 -11.63
C THR A 131 -3.72 -19.63 -11.24
N THR A 132 -3.61 -18.32 -11.42
CA THR A 132 -2.47 -17.54 -10.96
C THR A 132 -2.22 -17.72 -9.46
N LEU A 133 -3.29 -17.77 -8.64
CA LEU A 133 -3.17 -17.94 -7.19
C LEU A 133 -2.64 -19.32 -6.78
N SER A 134 -2.94 -20.38 -7.54
CA SER A 134 -2.37 -21.71 -7.28
C SER A 134 -0.89 -21.76 -7.58
N TYR A 135 -0.44 -21.12 -8.65
CA TYR A 135 0.97 -20.98 -9.00
C TYR A 135 1.72 -20.12 -7.97
N LEU A 136 1.16 -18.97 -7.61
CA LEU A 136 1.68 -18.11 -6.56
C LEU A 136 1.88 -18.86 -5.23
N ASN A 137 0.92 -19.72 -4.85
CA ASN A 137 1.00 -20.51 -3.62
C ASN A 137 2.19 -21.47 -3.65
N GLU A 138 2.45 -22.14 -4.77
CA GLU A 138 3.62 -23.03 -4.93
C GLU A 138 4.92 -22.26 -4.84
N ILE A 139 5.04 -21.15 -5.56
CA ILE A 139 6.25 -20.30 -5.52
C ILE A 139 6.51 -19.75 -4.11
N ALA A 140 5.48 -19.24 -3.44
CA ALA A 140 5.62 -18.74 -2.07
C ALA A 140 6.05 -19.85 -1.10
N LYS A 141 5.56 -21.08 -1.29
CA LYS A 141 5.98 -22.24 -0.50
C LYS A 141 7.47 -22.55 -0.72
N SER A 142 7.98 -22.51 -1.94
CA SER A 142 9.40 -22.70 -2.24
C SER A 142 10.25 -21.65 -1.54
N ILE A 143 9.86 -20.36 -1.57
CA ILE A 143 10.56 -19.29 -0.86
C ILE A 143 10.67 -19.59 0.64
N VAL A 144 9.55 -19.95 1.28
CA VAL A 144 9.52 -20.28 2.72
C VAL A 144 10.41 -21.48 3.05
N SER A 145 10.49 -22.49 2.17
CA SER A 145 11.26 -23.70 2.42
C SER A 145 12.76 -23.57 2.14
N GLU A 146 13.15 -22.64 1.25
CA GLU A 146 14.54 -22.58 0.76
C GLU A 146 15.29 -21.32 1.19
N THR A 147 14.63 -20.32 1.79
CA THR A 147 15.22 -19.03 2.16
C THR A 147 14.70 -18.51 3.50
N GLN A 148 15.28 -17.41 3.99
CA GLN A 148 14.83 -16.70 5.19
C GLN A 148 13.89 -15.52 4.87
N LEU A 149 13.56 -15.29 3.59
CA LEU A 149 12.65 -14.20 3.22
C LEU A 149 11.22 -14.53 3.59
N LEU A 150 10.51 -13.51 4.06
CA LEU A 150 9.12 -13.61 4.45
C LEU A 150 8.20 -13.16 3.30
N PRO A 151 7.39 -14.07 2.71
CA PRO A 151 6.49 -13.69 1.65
C PRO A 151 5.39 -12.73 2.15
N HIS A 152 5.19 -11.63 1.43
CA HIS A 152 4.02 -10.75 1.49
C HIS A 152 3.28 -10.84 0.15
N ILE A 153 1.99 -11.12 0.19
CA ILE A 153 1.20 -11.39 -1.02
C ILE A 153 0.22 -10.24 -1.29
N ASN A 154 0.42 -9.57 -2.42
CA ASN A 154 -0.48 -8.55 -2.96
C ASN A 154 -1.02 -9.01 -4.32
N ALA A 155 -2.00 -9.93 -4.30
CA ALA A 155 -2.47 -10.67 -5.48
C ALA A 155 -3.89 -10.26 -5.96
N GLY A 156 -4.35 -9.07 -5.60
CA GLY A 156 -5.67 -8.58 -6.01
C GLY A 156 -6.83 -9.15 -5.19
N VAL A 157 -8.02 -9.23 -5.79
CA VAL A 157 -9.24 -9.73 -5.12
C VAL A 157 -9.17 -11.22 -4.88
N MET A 158 -9.52 -11.68 -3.69
CA MET A 158 -9.40 -13.08 -3.27
C MET A 158 -10.66 -13.56 -2.54
N THR A 159 -10.97 -14.84 -2.66
CA THR A 159 -11.97 -15.51 -1.83
C THR A 159 -11.40 -15.87 -0.46
N ALA A 160 -12.26 -16.23 0.50
CA ALA A 160 -11.82 -16.70 1.81
C ALA A 160 -10.95 -17.97 1.71
N GLU A 161 -11.22 -18.84 0.71
CA GLU A 161 -10.42 -20.03 0.46
C GLU A 161 -9.01 -19.69 -0.04
N ASP A 162 -8.91 -18.72 -0.97
CA ASP A 162 -7.62 -18.25 -1.49
C ASP A 162 -6.78 -17.64 -0.37
N LEU A 163 -7.38 -16.75 0.42
CA LEU A 163 -6.76 -16.10 1.57
C LEU A 163 -6.20 -17.13 2.57
N ARG A 164 -7.00 -18.14 2.93
CA ARG A 164 -6.58 -19.22 3.85
C ARG A 164 -5.45 -20.09 3.29
N LYS A 165 -5.49 -20.39 1.99
CA LYS A 165 -4.41 -21.16 1.34
C LYS A 165 -3.09 -20.38 1.36
N LEU A 166 -3.14 -19.12 0.95
CA LEU A 166 -1.97 -18.25 0.89
C LEU A 166 -1.45 -17.86 2.28
N ARG A 167 -2.30 -17.82 3.32
CA ARG A 167 -1.86 -17.60 4.71
C ARG A 167 -0.85 -18.65 5.21
N LYS A 168 -0.90 -19.86 4.68
CA LYS A 168 0.03 -20.95 5.07
C LYS A 168 1.45 -20.75 4.54
N VAL A 169 1.62 -19.87 3.56
CA VAL A 169 2.89 -19.63 2.85
C VAL A 169 3.27 -18.14 2.82
N SER A 170 2.60 -17.30 3.63
CA SER A 170 2.91 -15.88 3.75
C SER A 170 2.69 -15.39 5.18
N VAL A 171 3.46 -14.40 5.60
CA VAL A 171 3.32 -13.79 6.94
C VAL A 171 2.25 -12.69 6.94
N SER A 172 2.03 -12.07 5.79
CA SER A 172 1.03 -11.02 5.60
C SER A 172 0.53 -11.00 4.16
N GLN A 173 -0.63 -10.37 3.96
CA GLN A 173 -1.21 -10.17 2.64
C GLN A 173 -1.68 -8.72 2.50
N GLY A 174 -2.00 -8.30 1.28
CA GLY A 174 -2.43 -6.92 1.05
C GLY A 174 -3.32 -6.76 -0.18
N LEU A 175 -4.09 -5.71 -0.16
CA LEU A 175 -4.90 -5.22 -1.27
C LEU A 175 -5.21 -3.75 -1.05
N MET A 176 -4.71 -2.87 -1.92
CA MET A 176 -5.07 -1.46 -1.88
C MET A 176 -6.56 -1.28 -2.18
N LEU A 177 -7.31 -0.62 -1.30
CA LEU A 177 -8.69 -0.22 -1.61
C LEU A 177 -8.72 0.75 -2.79
N GLU A 178 -7.72 1.59 -2.93
CA GLU A 178 -7.58 2.72 -3.84
C GLU A 178 -8.60 3.83 -3.53
N SER A 179 -9.89 3.54 -3.67
CA SER A 179 -10.99 4.45 -3.37
C SER A 179 -12.26 3.66 -3.10
N SER A 180 -13.16 4.22 -2.30
CA SER A 180 -14.53 3.70 -2.12
C SER A 180 -15.53 4.29 -3.09
N SER A 181 -15.12 5.21 -3.96
CA SER A 181 -15.98 5.91 -4.91
C SER A 181 -16.32 5.06 -6.12
N LYS A 182 -17.60 4.68 -6.27
CA LYS A 182 -18.13 3.96 -7.44
C LYS A 182 -18.03 4.78 -8.72
N ARG A 183 -18.12 6.10 -8.61
CA ARG A 183 -18.02 7.04 -9.74
C ARG A 183 -16.72 6.83 -10.53
N LEU A 184 -15.63 6.47 -9.86
CA LEU A 184 -14.35 6.19 -10.53
C LEU A 184 -14.37 4.92 -11.39
N CYS A 185 -15.36 4.05 -11.22
CA CYS A 185 -15.58 2.85 -12.05
C CYS A 185 -16.53 3.09 -13.23
N GLU A 186 -17.18 4.24 -13.30
CA GLU A 186 -18.08 4.60 -14.40
C GLU A 186 -17.31 4.93 -15.68
N LYS A 187 -18.03 5.02 -16.81
CA LYS A 187 -17.45 5.36 -18.12
C LYS A 187 -16.67 6.67 -18.07
N GLY A 188 -15.40 6.62 -18.42
CA GLY A 188 -14.47 7.75 -18.33
C GLY A 188 -13.69 7.85 -17.02
N GLY A 189 -14.07 7.10 -16.00
CA GLY A 189 -13.33 7.03 -14.74
C GLY A 189 -12.08 6.14 -14.84
N PRO A 190 -11.10 6.33 -13.94
CA PRO A 190 -9.80 5.64 -13.99
C PRO A 190 -9.87 4.13 -13.80
N HIS A 191 -10.95 3.62 -13.22
CA HIS A 191 -11.20 2.19 -12.98
C HIS A 191 -12.21 1.59 -13.97
N TYR A 192 -12.66 2.34 -14.96
CA TYR A 192 -13.60 1.83 -15.97
C TYR A 192 -13.01 0.63 -16.73
N GLY A 193 -13.76 -0.46 -16.77
CA GLY A 193 -13.30 -1.71 -17.38
C GLY A 193 -12.40 -2.58 -16.50
N SER A 194 -12.23 -2.21 -15.24
CA SER A 194 -11.43 -2.94 -14.23
C SER A 194 -12.36 -3.64 -13.23
N PRO A 195 -12.75 -4.91 -13.47
CA PRO A 195 -13.76 -5.61 -12.67
C PRO A 195 -13.34 -5.83 -11.21
N ASP A 196 -12.04 -5.85 -10.93
CA ASP A 196 -11.50 -6.05 -9.59
C ASP A 196 -11.18 -4.73 -8.85
N LYS A 197 -11.43 -3.58 -9.51
CA LYS A 197 -11.37 -2.25 -8.88
C LYS A 197 -12.72 -1.76 -8.33
N ILE A 198 -13.78 -2.55 -8.48
CA ILE A 198 -15.08 -2.24 -7.88
C ILE A 198 -14.91 -2.22 -6.35
N PRO A 199 -15.25 -1.10 -5.67
CA PRO A 199 -14.96 -0.91 -4.24
C PRO A 199 -15.50 -2.02 -3.35
N GLU A 200 -16.72 -2.49 -3.61
CA GLU A 200 -17.36 -3.56 -2.83
C GLU A 200 -16.55 -4.85 -2.84
N LYS A 201 -16.01 -5.25 -4.00
CA LYS A 201 -15.20 -6.47 -4.11
C LYS A 201 -13.88 -6.35 -3.33
N ARG A 202 -13.26 -5.16 -3.37
CA ARG A 202 -12.02 -4.92 -2.63
C ARG A 202 -12.29 -4.88 -1.13
N LEU A 203 -13.35 -4.20 -0.69
CA LEU A 203 -13.80 -4.19 0.70
C LEU A 203 -14.18 -5.59 1.19
N GLU A 204 -14.82 -6.40 0.33
CA GLU A 204 -15.13 -7.80 0.65
C GLU A 204 -13.86 -8.62 0.90
N THR A 205 -12.85 -8.52 0.02
CA THR A 205 -11.56 -9.20 0.23
C THR A 205 -10.88 -8.74 1.53
N ILE A 206 -10.85 -7.44 1.81
CA ILE A 206 -10.26 -6.87 3.04
C ILE A 206 -11.04 -7.38 4.27
N MET A 207 -12.37 -7.45 4.19
CA MET A 207 -13.22 -8.00 5.24
C MET A 207 -12.94 -9.48 5.48
N LEU A 208 -12.86 -10.28 4.41
CA LEU A 208 -12.55 -11.71 4.48
C LEU A 208 -11.18 -11.97 5.11
N ALA A 209 -10.17 -11.16 4.78
CA ALA A 209 -8.87 -11.21 5.44
C ALA A 209 -8.97 -10.97 6.95
N GLY A 210 -9.86 -10.05 7.36
CA GLY A 210 -10.14 -9.80 8.78
C GLY A 210 -10.82 -10.97 9.48
N ILE A 211 -11.78 -11.63 8.83
CA ILE A 211 -12.44 -12.85 9.33
C ILE A 211 -11.42 -13.97 9.50
N GLU A 212 -10.50 -14.12 8.56
CA GLU A 212 -9.42 -15.13 8.58
C GLU A 212 -8.22 -14.72 9.46
N LYS A 213 -8.30 -13.58 10.15
CA LYS A 213 -7.25 -13.03 11.04
C LYS A 213 -5.87 -12.92 10.36
N ILE A 214 -5.86 -12.52 9.11
CA ILE A 214 -4.63 -12.34 8.34
C ILE A 214 -4.10 -10.93 8.55
N PRO A 215 -2.84 -10.73 8.98
CA PRO A 215 -2.21 -9.42 8.98
C PRO A 215 -2.26 -8.83 7.57
N PHE A 216 -2.94 -7.69 7.40
CA PHE A 216 -3.30 -7.19 6.08
C PHE A 216 -2.88 -5.75 5.88
N THR A 217 -2.35 -5.44 4.71
CA THR A 217 -2.01 -4.08 4.28
C THR A 217 -3.05 -3.57 3.29
N SER A 218 -3.55 -2.36 3.50
CA SER A 218 -4.44 -1.69 2.55
C SER A 218 -4.11 -0.19 2.47
N GLY A 219 -4.85 0.56 1.68
CA GLY A 219 -4.64 1.99 1.54
C GLY A 219 -5.47 2.61 0.44
N ILE A 220 -5.20 3.90 0.20
CA ILE A 220 -5.87 4.69 -0.83
C ILE A 220 -4.86 5.27 -1.82
N LEU A 221 -5.31 5.49 -3.05
CA LEU A 221 -4.58 6.20 -4.10
C LEU A 221 -5.26 7.55 -4.32
N ILE A 222 -4.52 8.64 -4.13
CA ILE A 222 -5.03 10.00 -4.28
C ILE A 222 -4.60 10.63 -5.59
N GLY A 223 -5.45 11.52 -6.14
CA GLY A 223 -5.18 12.25 -7.38
C GLY A 223 -5.69 11.56 -8.64
N ILE A 224 -6.51 10.52 -8.51
CA ILE A 224 -7.12 9.81 -9.66
C ILE A 224 -8.53 10.33 -10.01
N GLY A 225 -8.92 11.49 -9.45
CA GLY A 225 -10.20 12.15 -9.71
C GLY A 225 -11.20 12.09 -8.55
N GLU A 226 -10.80 11.55 -7.42
CA GLU A 226 -11.58 11.55 -6.18
C GLU A 226 -11.52 12.91 -5.48
N THR A 227 -12.55 13.21 -4.69
CA THR A 227 -12.63 14.39 -3.82
C THR A 227 -12.03 14.10 -2.43
N ARG A 228 -11.77 15.17 -1.65
CA ARG A 228 -11.36 15.03 -0.24
C ARG A 228 -12.39 14.26 0.58
N LEU A 229 -13.67 14.44 0.32
CA LEU A 229 -14.74 13.69 0.99
C LEU A 229 -14.63 12.19 0.67
N GLU A 230 -14.48 11.83 -0.60
CA GLU A 230 -14.34 10.43 -1.02
C GLU A 230 -13.05 9.79 -0.44
N ARG A 231 -11.96 10.57 -0.22
CA ARG A 231 -10.77 10.08 0.52
C ARG A 231 -11.12 9.73 1.97
N ILE A 232 -11.85 10.62 2.66
CA ILE A 232 -12.30 10.37 4.04
C ILE A 232 -13.22 9.14 4.10
N GLU A 233 -14.18 9.02 3.20
CA GLU A 233 -15.09 7.86 3.12
C GLU A 233 -14.31 6.54 2.93
N ALA A 234 -13.30 6.53 2.07
CA ALA A 234 -12.44 5.36 1.88
C ALA A 234 -11.62 5.01 3.14
N LEU A 235 -11.06 6.02 3.82
CA LEU A 235 -10.34 5.83 5.09
C LEU A 235 -11.27 5.33 6.20
N LEU A 236 -12.50 5.84 6.26
CA LEU A 236 -13.52 5.37 7.22
C LEU A 236 -13.93 3.93 6.95
N ALA A 237 -14.10 3.54 5.68
CA ALA A 237 -14.40 2.16 5.32
C ALA A 237 -13.28 1.21 5.82
N LEU A 238 -12.02 1.56 5.63
CA LEU A 238 -10.88 0.79 6.16
C LEU A 238 -10.83 0.80 7.69
N ARG A 239 -11.01 1.96 8.33
CA ARG A 239 -11.04 2.09 9.79
C ARG A 239 -12.12 1.20 10.42
N ASN A 240 -13.31 1.19 9.83
CA ASN A 240 -14.43 0.42 10.36
C ASN A 240 -14.20 -1.09 10.24
N LEU A 241 -13.53 -1.56 9.17
CA LEU A 241 -13.07 -2.94 9.07
C LEU A 241 -11.98 -3.25 10.10
N HIS A 242 -11.00 -2.35 10.27
CA HIS A 242 -9.98 -2.52 11.29
C HIS A 242 -10.56 -2.54 12.71
N LYS A 243 -11.48 -1.63 13.04
CA LYS A 243 -12.17 -1.59 14.33
C LYS A 243 -12.91 -2.89 14.64
N LYS A 244 -13.48 -3.53 13.61
CA LYS A 244 -14.22 -4.78 13.75
C LYS A 244 -13.33 -6.02 13.89
N TYR A 245 -12.22 -6.08 13.14
CA TYR A 245 -11.42 -7.30 13.00
C TYR A 245 -9.97 -7.18 13.51
N GLY A 246 -9.45 -5.98 13.68
CA GLY A 246 -8.09 -5.72 14.19
C GLY A 246 -6.96 -6.12 13.26
N HIS A 247 -7.22 -6.41 11.99
CA HIS A 247 -6.29 -7.09 11.07
C HIS A 247 -5.47 -6.17 10.17
N LEU A 248 -5.86 -4.89 9.99
CA LEU A 248 -5.09 -3.97 9.17
C LEU A 248 -3.84 -3.53 9.92
N GLN A 249 -2.69 -4.06 9.51
CA GLN A 249 -1.41 -3.73 10.12
C GLN A 249 -0.84 -2.39 9.64
N GLU A 250 -1.30 -1.90 8.47
CA GLU A 250 -0.74 -0.72 7.82
C GLU A 250 -1.75 -0.12 6.85
N ILE A 251 -1.79 1.21 6.79
CA ILE A 251 -2.56 1.99 5.81
C ILE A 251 -1.60 2.83 4.97
N ILE A 252 -1.64 2.61 3.66
CA ILE A 252 -0.81 3.31 2.67
C ILE A 252 -1.57 4.51 2.11
N ILE A 253 -0.95 5.68 2.13
CA ILE A 253 -1.41 6.86 1.39
C ILE A 253 -0.48 7.06 0.21
N GLN A 254 -0.94 6.67 -0.97
CA GLN A 254 -0.16 6.75 -2.20
C GLN A 254 -0.66 7.89 -3.07
N ASN A 255 0.25 8.70 -3.61
CA ASN A 255 -0.08 9.73 -4.58
C ASN A 255 0.06 9.20 -6.01
N PHE A 256 -0.89 9.56 -6.86
CA PHE A 256 -0.85 9.33 -8.30
C PHE A 256 0.32 10.08 -8.94
N ARG A 257 0.96 9.41 -9.92
CA ARG A 257 1.94 10.00 -10.82
C ARG A 257 1.47 9.79 -12.26
N ALA A 258 1.47 10.86 -13.04
CA ALA A 258 1.14 10.79 -14.46
C ALA A 258 2.27 10.10 -15.24
N LYS A 259 1.93 9.16 -16.12
CA LYS A 259 2.90 8.35 -16.87
C LYS A 259 2.57 8.35 -18.34
N ALA A 260 3.59 8.52 -19.18
CA ALA A 260 3.44 8.73 -20.63
C ALA A 260 2.61 7.65 -21.34
N ASP A 261 2.76 6.39 -20.93
CA ASP A 261 2.13 5.24 -21.58
C ASP A 261 0.75 4.87 -20.99
N THR A 262 0.11 5.82 -20.28
CA THR A 262 -1.20 5.61 -19.66
C THR A 262 -2.26 6.54 -20.25
N ARG A 263 -3.54 6.19 -20.05
CA ARG A 263 -4.65 7.09 -20.42
C ARG A 263 -4.71 8.37 -19.58
N MET A 264 -4.04 8.38 -18.44
CA MET A 264 -3.96 9.53 -17.53
C MET A 264 -2.64 10.31 -17.66
N PHE A 265 -1.94 10.20 -18.80
CA PHE A 265 -0.64 10.84 -19.01
C PHE A 265 -0.64 12.37 -18.86
N ASN A 266 -1.77 13.01 -19.11
CA ASN A 266 -1.98 14.47 -18.96
C ASN A 266 -2.84 14.83 -17.73
N ALA A 267 -3.16 13.86 -16.85
CA ALA A 267 -3.92 14.16 -15.65
C ALA A 267 -3.08 14.95 -14.65
N LEU A 268 -3.70 15.89 -13.95
CA LEU A 268 -3.02 16.64 -12.90
C LEU A 268 -2.68 15.72 -11.74
N GLU A 269 -1.41 15.73 -11.37
CA GLU A 269 -0.96 15.05 -10.15
C GLU A 269 -1.47 15.79 -8.89
N PRO A 270 -1.74 15.08 -7.78
CA PRO A 270 -2.09 15.74 -6.54
C PRO A 270 -0.91 16.58 -6.05
N SER A 271 -1.21 17.76 -5.52
CA SER A 271 -0.19 18.64 -4.94
C SER A 271 0.41 17.99 -3.68
N LEU A 272 1.61 18.44 -3.30
CA LEU A 272 2.21 18.05 -2.02
C LEU A 272 1.28 18.42 -0.85
N GLU A 273 0.59 19.54 -0.93
CA GLU A 273 -0.38 19.97 0.09
C GLU A 273 -1.55 18.99 0.21
N ASP A 274 -2.07 18.46 -0.92
CA ASP A 274 -3.13 17.45 -0.90
C ASP A 274 -2.66 16.13 -0.29
N LEU A 275 -1.40 15.74 -0.54
CA LEU A 275 -0.82 14.56 0.08
C LEU A 275 -0.65 14.74 1.59
N ILE A 276 -0.07 15.86 2.04
CA ILE A 276 0.08 16.23 3.46
C ILE A 276 -1.29 16.28 4.14
N TRP A 277 -2.27 16.93 3.51
CA TRP A 277 -3.63 16.99 4.02
C TRP A 277 -4.22 15.59 4.23
N THR A 278 -4.07 14.70 3.24
CA THR A 278 -4.65 13.36 3.29
C THR A 278 -3.97 12.50 4.37
N ILE A 279 -2.64 12.55 4.47
CA ILE A 279 -1.88 11.83 5.51
C ILE A 279 -2.31 12.34 6.90
N SER A 280 -2.42 13.66 7.07
CA SER A 280 -2.81 14.26 8.36
C SER A 280 -4.23 13.86 8.75
N ALA A 281 -5.17 13.90 7.81
CA ALA A 281 -6.53 13.42 8.04
C ALA A 281 -6.56 11.93 8.39
N ALA A 282 -5.80 11.09 7.68
CA ALA A 282 -5.68 9.67 7.98
C ALA A 282 -5.15 9.42 9.39
N ARG A 283 -4.09 10.14 9.82
CA ARG A 283 -3.54 10.02 11.18
C ARG A 283 -4.58 10.38 12.24
N ILE A 284 -5.35 11.45 12.04
CA ILE A 284 -6.42 11.85 12.96
C ILE A 284 -7.51 10.78 13.00
N ILE A 285 -7.94 10.27 11.84
CA ILE A 285 -9.00 9.26 11.72
C ILE A 285 -8.61 7.95 12.41
N PHE A 286 -7.39 7.47 12.20
CA PHE A 286 -6.93 6.19 12.76
C PHE A 286 -6.32 6.30 14.16
N GLY A 287 -6.00 7.52 14.60
CA GLY A 287 -5.37 7.76 15.90
C GLY A 287 -3.87 7.41 15.94
N PRO A 288 -3.26 7.39 17.14
CA PRO A 288 -1.81 7.32 17.29
C PRO A 288 -1.18 5.98 16.87
N LYS A 289 -1.86 4.85 17.09
CA LYS A 289 -1.26 3.51 16.99
C LYS A 289 -1.17 2.93 15.59
N MET A 290 -2.04 3.35 14.66
CA MET A 290 -2.05 2.83 13.29
C MET A 290 -0.73 3.13 12.57
N ASN A 291 -0.19 2.14 11.85
CA ASN A 291 0.93 2.38 10.97
C ASN A 291 0.45 3.04 9.68
N LEU A 292 0.93 4.26 9.44
CA LEU A 292 0.66 5.01 8.22
C LEU A 292 1.92 5.10 7.38
N GLN A 293 1.80 4.67 6.14
CA GLN A 293 2.87 4.64 5.14
C GLN A 293 2.62 5.65 4.03
N ALA A 294 3.69 6.31 3.58
CA ALA A 294 3.74 6.97 2.28
C ALA A 294 5.04 6.56 1.55
N PRO A 295 4.96 6.15 0.26
CA PRO A 295 6.14 5.75 -0.50
C PRO A 295 7.13 6.90 -0.67
N PRO A 296 8.42 6.75 -0.30
CA PRO A 296 9.39 7.85 -0.33
C PRO A 296 9.82 8.20 -1.76
N ASN A 297 9.86 7.24 -2.67
CA ASN A 297 10.23 7.42 -4.08
C ASN A 297 9.25 8.32 -4.84
N LEU A 298 7.99 8.41 -4.42
CA LEU A 298 6.99 9.26 -5.06
C LEU A 298 7.02 10.71 -4.56
N SER A 299 7.85 11.03 -3.58
CA SER A 299 7.91 12.34 -2.94
C SER A 299 9.37 12.81 -2.72
N VAL A 300 10.24 12.53 -3.67
CA VAL A 300 11.67 12.91 -3.63
C VAL A 300 11.82 14.39 -3.31
N GLY A 301 12.69 14.73 -2.35
CA GLY A 301 12.93 16.10 -1.89
C GLY A 301 11.88 16.65 -0.92
N ASN A 302 10.81 15.89 -0.60
CA ASN A 302 9.71 16.31 0.27
C ASN A 302 9.47 15.33 1.44
N LEU A 303 10.48 14.62 1.92
CA LEU A 303 10.32 13.56 2.92
C LEU A 303 9.93 14.12 4.30
N GLU A 304 10.56 15.22 4.74
CA GLU A 304 10.24 15.86 6.01
C GLU A 304 8.75 16.28 6.14
N PRO A 305 8.13 16.95 5.15
CA PRO A 305 6.71 17.26 5.20
C PRO A 305 5.81 16.05 5.42
N LEU A 306 6.15 14.87 4.88
CA LEU A 306 5.36 13.65 5.06
C LEU A 306 5.45 13.10 6.49
N ILE A 307 6.66 13.12 7.08
CA ILE A 307 6.84 12.78 8.50
C ILE A 307 6.02 13.73 9.37
N ASN A 308 6.11 15.03 9.11
CA ASN A 308 5.36 16.06 9.86
C ASN A 308 3.84 15.94 9.64
N ALA A 309 3.39 15.37 8.54
CA ALA A 309 1.99 15.05 8.30
C ALA A 309 1.49 13.83 9.08
N GLY A 310 2.38 13.02 9.67
CA GLY A 310 2.00 11.96 10.59
C GLY A 310 2.26 10.53 10.13
N ILE A 311 3.06 10.29 9.07
CA ILE A 311 3.53 8.92 8.76
C ILE A 311 4.52 8.45 9.82
N ASN A 312 4.60 7.14 9.99
CA ASN A 312 5.62 6.46 10.79
C ASN A 312 6.32 5.34 10.01
N ASP A 313 6.01 5.19 8.71
CA ASP A 313 6.59 4.14 7.88
C ASP A 313 6.82 4.63 6.44
N TRP A 314 7.94 4.25 5.86
CA TRP A 314 8.27 4.52 4.47
C TRP A 314 7.88 3.37 3.54
N GLY A 315 7.44 2.24 4.10
CA GLY A 315 7.09 1.06 3.34
C GLY A 315 8.28 0.28 2.83
N GLY A 316 8.11 -0.31 1.66
CA GLY A 316 9.12 -1.14 1.03
C GLY A 316 10.18 -0.37 0.28
N ILE A 317 11.44 -0.73 0.49
CA ILE A 317 12.57 -0.22 -0.26
C ILE A 317 13.37 -1.42 -0.77
N SER A 318 13.72 -1.42 -2.04
CA SER A 318 14.50 -2.51 -2.63
C SER A 318 15.89 -2.05 -3.04
N PRO A 319 16.94 -2.77 -2.64
CA PRO A 319 18.29 -2.53 -3.17
C PRO A 319 18.52 -3.12 -4.56
N LEU A 320 17.61 -3.96 -5.08
CA LEU A 320 17.80 -4.75 -6.29
C LEU A 320 16.72 -4.54 -7.34
N THR A 321 15.47 -4.44 -6.93
CA THR A 321 14.33 -4.38 -7.85
C THR A 321 13.76 -2.96 -7.92
N PRO A 322 13.37 -2.49 -9.11
CA PRO A 322 12.68 -1.20 -9.22
C PRO A 322 11.28 -1.26 -8.57
N ASP A 323 10.68 -0.09 -8.40
CA ASP A 323 9.23 0.00 -8.24
C ASP A 323 8.57 -0.36 -9.58
N HIS A 324 8.03 -1.57 -9.69
CA HIS A 324 7.41 -2.04 -10.93
C HIS A 324 6.12 -1.29 -11.31
N VAL A 325 5.51 -0.58 -10.36
CA VAL A 325 4.31 0.24 -10.59
C VAL A 325 4.70 1.66 -11.02
N ASN A 326 5.81 2.19 -10.47
CA ASN A 326 6.33 3.53 -10.76
C ASN A 326 7.83 3.43 -11.14
N PRO A 327 8.16 2.81 -12.28
CA PRO A 327 9.55 2.54 -12.65
C PRO A 327 10.37 3.81 -12.92
N GLU A 328 9.70 4.93 -13.14
CA GLU A 328 10.31 6.26 -13.31
C GLU A 328 10.76 6.90 -11.99
N ALA A 329 10.34 6.33 -10.85
CA ALA A 329 10.62 6.83 -9.51
C ALA A 329 11.52 5.83 -8.75
N PRO A 330 12.85 5.92 -8.85
CA PRO A 330 13.75 5.01 -8.17
C PRO A 330 13.69 5.14 -6.66
N TRP A 331 13.96 4.04 -5.95
CA TRP A 331 14.05 4.05 -4.50
C TRP A 331 15.19 4.97 -4.04
N PRO A 332 14.97 5.76 -2.97
CA PRO A 332 16.06 6.53 -2.38
C PRO A 332 17.10 5.59 -1.75
N GLU A 333 18.36 6.03 -1.76
CA GLU A 333 19.42 5.37 -1.02
C GLU A 333 19.12 5.38 0.48
N LEU A 334 19.38 4.26 1.17
CA LEU A 334 19.09 4.16 2.61
C LEU A 334 19.82 5.20 3.44
N GLN A 335 21.02 5.61 3.03
CA GLN A 335 21.77 6.66 3.71
C GLN A 335 21.09 8.03 3.60
N GLU A 336 20.56 8.36 2.42
CA GLU A 336 19.80 9.59 2.18
C GLU A 336 18.50 9.58 2.98
N LEU A 337 17.78 8.46 2.99
CA LEU A 337 16.55 8.30 3.74
C LEU A 337 16.81 8.40 5.26
N THR A 338 17.92 7.82 5.74
CA THR A 338 18.33 7.92 7.15
C THR A 338 18.61 9.38 7.53
N LYS A 339 19.36 10.10 6.69
CA LYS A 339 19.68 11.52 6.91
C LYS A 339 18.42 12.36 6.92
N ALA A 340 17.58 12.26 5.89
CA ALA A 340 16.34 13.01 5.77
C ALA A 340 15.39 12.73 6.97
N THR A 341 15.33 11.46 7.41
CA THR A 341 14.53 11.09 8.59
C THR A 341 15.09 11.72 9.87
N ALA A 342 16.41 11.72 10.05
CA ALA A 342 17.06 12.27 11.24
C ALA A 342 17.01 13.81 11.31
N GLU A 343 16.88 14.49 10.18
CA GLU A 343 16.73 15.95 10.11
C GLU A 343 15.35 16.43 10.56
N CYS A 344 14.36 15.52 10.62
CA CYS A 344 13.03 15.86 11.12
C CYS A 344 13.03 15.98 12.64
N ALA A 345 12.68 17.14 13.15
CA ALA A 345 12.48 17.33 14.58
C ALA A 345 11.23 16.59 15.06
N GLY A 346 11.39 15.85 16.14
CA GLY A 346 10.26 15.22 16.84
C GLY A 346 9.78 16.07 18.00
N ARG A 347 8.74 15.58 18.70
CA ARG A 347 8.34 16.12 20.01
C ARG A 347 9.55 16.09 20.95
N PHE A 348 9.81 17.18 21.66
CA PHE A 348 10.96 17.33 22.57
C PHE A 348 12.34 17.42 21.89
N ASP A 349 12.43 17.92 20.65
CA ASP A 349 13.68 18.05 19.88
C ASP A 349 14.49 16.74 19.71
N VAL A 350 13.83 15.60 19.82
CA VAL A 350 14.43 14.29 19.61
C VAL A 350 14.44 13.97 18.11
N LYS A 351 15.62 13.68 17.57
CA LYS A 351 15.76 13.26 16.17
C LYS A 351 14.97 11.99 15.89
N LYS A 352 14.35 11.92 14.72
CA LYS A 352 13.72 10.69 14.24
C LYS A 352 14.78 9.64 13.88
N LEU A 353 14.47 8.39 14.14
CA LEU A 353 15.34 7.24 13.86
C LEU A 353 14.70 6.36 12.82
N LEU A 354 15.42 6.13 11.73
CA LEU A 354 15.03 5.13 10.72
C LEU A 354 15.31 3.72 11.26
N THR A 355 14.30 2.85 11.23
CA THR A 355 14.38 1.48 11.75
C THR A 355 13.87 0.49 10.73
N GLU A 356 14.65 -0.58 10.46
CA GLU A 356 14.20 -1.66 9.60
C GLU A 356 13.16 -2.53 10.33
N ARG A 357 12.07 -2.88 9.65
CA ARG A 357 11.03 -3.80 10.12
C ARG A 357 10.89 -5.02 9.19
N LEU A 358 10.23 -6.04 9.68
CA LEU A 358 9.82 -7.19 8.89
C LEU A 358 8.56 -6.89 8.03
N ALA A 359 8.17 -7.84 7.18
CA ALA A 359 6.93 -7.81 6.40
C ALA A 359 5.66 -7.82 7.28
N ILE A 360 5.81 -8.17 8.53
CA ILE A 360 4.77 -8.20 9.55
C ILE A 360 5.18 -7.30 10.73
N TYR A 361 4.28 -6.48 11.23
CA TYR A 361 4.55 -5.66 12.40
C TYR A 361 4.51 -6.49 13.68
N PRO A 362 5.28 -6.11 14.73
CA PRO A 362 5.40 -6.90 15.96
C PRO A 362 4.08 -7.28 16.61
N ASP A 363 3.12 -6.34 16.66
CA ASP A 363 1.80 -6.56 17.27
C ASP A 363 0.97 -7.65 16.57
N TYR A 364 1.31 -7.97 15.32
CA TYR A 364 0.63 -8.99 14.51
C TYR A 364 1.40 -10.31 14.46
N ALA A 365 2.70 -10.30 14.79
CA ALA A 365 3.54 -11.50 14.77
C ALA A 365 3.24 -12.45 15.93
N VAL A 366 2.79 -11.93 17.08
CA VAL A 366 2.53 -12.69 18.30
C VAL A 366 1.19 -13.42 18.25
N ASN A 367 0.26 -12.99 17.40
CA ASN A 367 -1.11 -13.47 17.32
C ASN A 367 -1.40 -14.27 16.03
N GLY A 368 -0.37 -14.55 15.23
CA GLY A 368 -0.48 -15.22 13.93
C GLY A 368 -0.31 -16.73 13.96
#